data_316bb3974e52102637afaf1a6b972231
#
_entry.id   316bb3974e52102637afaf1a6b972231
#
_cell.length_a   1.000
_cell.length_b   1.000
_cell.length_c   1.000
_cell.angle_alpha   90.00
_cell.angle_beta   90.00
_cell.angle_gamma   90.00
#
_symmetry.space_group_name_H-M   'P 1'
#
loop_
_entity.id
_entity.type
_entity.pdbx_description
1 polymer ?
#
loop_
_entity_poly.entity_id
_entity_poly.type
_entity_poly.pdbx_seq_one_letter_code
_entity_poly.pdbx_strand_id
1 'polypeptide(L)'
;MFKILIPARGGSKRIPKKNLVDVNGKPLLQYAIETCRKITDNVYVSTEDNEIQAFVESMNVNVIERPDRLAQDDSTTEDVVEHFLEEVDTDLFCVVQPTSPFLNFNSILDGMELIDGKLEYDSVISVCKEINYYWDINGKPINFELGNRKRTQEHE
;
A
#
# COMPACT_ATOMS: atom_id res chain seq x y z
N MET A 1 -6.47 -5.11 18.81
CA MET A 1 -6.15 -3.67 18.62
C MET A 1 -5.70 -3.47 17.18
N PHE A 2 -6.28 -2.50 16.44
CA PHE A 2 -5.98 -2.27 15.02
C PHE A 2 -4.53 -1.84 14.78
N LYS A 3 -3.87 -2.46 13.82
CA LYS A 3 -2.47 -2.21 13.46
C LYS A 3 -2.33 -1.92 11.97
N ILE A 4 -1.31 -1.15 11.60
CA ILE A 4 -1.06 -0.80 10.20
C ILE A 4 0.35 -1.22 9.82
N LEU A 5 0.47 -2.01 8.76
CA LEU A 5 1.73 -2.42 8.14
C LEU A 5 2.01 -1.54 6.91
N ILE A 6 3.21 -0.99 6.83
CA ILE A 6 3.73 -0.27 5.66
C ILE A 6 4.95 -1.04 5.12
N PRO A 7 4.84 -1.80 4.03
CA PRO A 7 5.97 -2.49 3.43
C PRO A 7 6.85 -1.51 2.63
N ALA A 8 8.11 -1.31 3.05
CA ALA A 8 9.02 -0.34 2.46
C ALA A 8 10.40 -0.94 2.20
N ARG A 9 10.57 -1.69 1.09
CA ARG A 9 11.88 -2.22 0.71
C ARG A 9 12.83 -1.16 0.15
N GLY A 10 14.15 -1.33 0.33
CA GLY A 10 15.20 -0.49 -0.23
C GLY A 10 15.41 -0.68 -1.72
N GLY A 11 15.32 -1.94 -2.19
CA GLY A 11 15.65 -2.36 -3.55
C GLY A 11 14.64 -1.96 -4.62
N SER A 12 14.42 -0.66 -4.85
CA SER A 12 13.51 -0.16 -5.89
C SER A 12 14.21 0.00 -7.24
N LYS A 13 13.81 -0.76 -8.28
CA LYS A 13 14.45 -0.76 -9.61
C LYS A 13 14.08 0.45 -10.49
N ARG A 14 12.81 0.86 -10.53
CA ARG A 14 12.34 1.95 -11.41
C ARG A 14 12.78 3.32 -10.92
N ILE A 15 12.77 3.53 -9.61
CA ILE A 15 13.20 4.75 -8.95
C ILE A 15 14.11 4.32 -7.81
N PRO A 16 15.44 4.51 -7.91
CA PRO A 16 16.36 4.17 -6.82
C PRO A 16 15.95 4.82 -5.51
N LYS A 17 16.00 4.06 -4.41
CA LYS A 17 15.60 4.51 -3.06
C LYS A 17 14.22 5.17 -3.00
N LYS A 18 13.27 4.68 -3.80
CA LYS A 18 11.94 5.28 -3.98
C LYS A 18 11.28 5.75 -2.68
N ASN A 19 11.35 4.95 -1.62
CA ASN A 19 10.70 5.24 -0.35
C ASN A 19 11.29 6.47 0.37
N LEU A 20 12.56 6.82 0.09
CA LEU A 20 13.26 7.98 0.64
C LEU A 20 13.40 9.15 -0.37
N VAL A 21 12.89 8.99 -1.60
CA VAL A 21 12.88 10.09 -2.57
C VAL A 21 12.09 11.27 -2.02
N ASP A 22 12.68 12.46 -2.13
CA ASP A 22 11.99 13.69 -1.77
C ASP A 22 10.82 13.97 -2.71
N VAL A 23 9.65 14.15 -2.12
CA VAL A 23 8.42 14.55 -2.78
C VAL A 23 7.91 15.79 -2.07
N ASN A 24 8.16 16.95 -2.67
CA ASN A 24 7.72 18.25 -2.11
C ASN A 24 8.18 18.49 -0.66
N GLY A 25 9.46 18.22 -0.39
CA GLY A 25 10.11 18.48 0.90
C GLY A 25 9.99 17.36 1.95
N LYS A 26 9.46 16.20 1.57
CA LYS A 26 9.33 15.02 2.44
C LYS A 26 9.66 13.72 1.70
N PRO A 27 10.29 12.73 2.34
CA PRO A 27 10.41 11.39 1.80
C PRO A 27 9.03 10.78 1.46
N LEU A 28 8.94 10.04 0.34
CA LEU A 28 7.69 9.41 -0.08
C LEU A 28 7.03 8.58 1.04
N LEU A 29 7.83 7.80 1.78
CA LEU A 29 7.36 6.97 2.90
C LEU A 29 6.70 7.80 4.01
N GLN A 30 7.15 9.02 4.23
CA GLN A 30 6.64 9.89 5.29
C GLN A 30 5.15 10.19 5.12
N TYR A 31 4.66 10.35 3.89
CA TYR A 31 3.23 10.59 3.63
C TYR A 31 2.35 9.44 4.13
N ALA A 32 2.77 8.20 3.87
CA ALA A 32 2.05 7.02 4.36
C ALA A 32 2.07 6.95 5.89
N ILE A 33 3.24 7.18 6.51
CA ILE A 33 3.39 7.17 7.98
C ILE A 33 2.48 8.25 8.62
N GLU A 34 2.53 9.48 8.13
CA GLU A 34 1.72 10.60 8.67
C GLU A 34 0.22 10.34 8.50
N THR A 35 -0.20 9.72 7.40
CA THR A 35 -1.60 9.33 7.17
C THR A 35 -2.04 8.26 8.17
N CYS A 36 -1.24 7.22 8.35
CA CYS A 36 -1.55 6.10 9.26
C CYS A 36 -1.58 6.54 10.73
N ARG A 37 -0.68 7.42 11.14
CA ARG A 37 -0.60 7.95 12.52
C ARG A 37 -1.80 8.82 12.92
N LYS A 38 -2.62 9.28 11.96
CA LYS A 38 -3.90 9.93 12.29
C LYS A 38 -4.95 8.96 12.82
N ILE A 39 -4.74 7.65 12.64
CA ILE A 39 -5.68 6.59 13.00
C ILE A 39 -5.20 5.87 14.27
N THR A 40 -3.93 5.50 14.32
CA THR A 40 -3.35 4.72 15.42
C THR A 40 -1.84 4.98 15.55
N ASP A 41 -1.31 4.83 16.75
CA ASP A 41 0.14 4.80 16.99
C ASP A 41 0.76 3.43 16.68
N ASN A 42 -0.06 2.38 16.46
CA ASN A 42 0.40 1.04 16.11
C ASN A 42 0.70 0.91 14.61
N VAL A 43 1.60 1.76 14.13
CA VAL A 43 2.12 1.74 12.76
C VAL A 43 3.46 1.03 12.75
N TYR A 44 3.61 0.09 11.82
CA TYR A 44 4.80 -0.74 11.64
C TYR A 44 5.32 -0.60 10.22
N VAL A 45 6.60 -0.29 10.06
CA VAL A 45 7.26 -0.27 8.75
C VAL A 45 8.15 -1.51 8.65
N SER A 46 7.90 -2.35 7.66
CA SER A 46 8.73 -3.52 7.38
C SER A 46 9.76 -3.18 6.32
N THR A 47 11.05 -3.30 6.66
CA THR A 47 12.17 -2.97 5.77
C THR A 47 13.42 -3.79 6.09
N GLU A 48 14.24 -4.07 5.08
CA GLU A 48 15.61 -4.62 5.18
C GLU A 48 16.68 -3.52 5.09
N ASP A 49 16.27 -2.30 4.72
CA ASP A 49 17.20 -1.20 4.38
C ASP A 49 17.50 -0.35 5.61
N ASN A 50 18.78 -0.23 5.97
CA ASN A 50 19.22 0.52 7.14
C ASN A 50 18.92 2.03 7.08
N GLU A 51 18.89 2.64 5.87
CA GLU A 51 18.57 4.07 5.74
C GLU A 51 17.07 4.30 5.99
N ILE A 52 16.22 3.40 5.47
CA ILE A 52 14.78 3.42 5.75
C ILE A 52 14.54 3.19 7.24
N GLN A 53 15.20 2.20 7.84
CA GLN A 53 15.09 1.94 9.28
C GLN A 53 15.44 3.19 10.10
N ALA A 54 16.62 3.78 9.87
CA ALA A 54 17.05 4.98 10.60
C ALA A 54 16.07 6.16 10.43
N PHE A 55 15.51 6.31 9.23
CA PHE A 55 14.50 7.34 8.97
C PHE A 55 13.22 7.08 9.77
N VAL A 56 12.69 5.84 9.77
CA VAL A 56 11.47 5.45 10.49
C VAL A 56 11.63 5.60 12.00
N GLU A 57 12.78 5.17 12.54
CA GLU A 57 13.12 5.33 13.96
C GLU A 57 13.18 6.81 14.39
N SER A 58 13.71 7.68 13.51
CA SER A 58 13.73 9.14 13.76
C SER A 58 12.33 9.75 13.88
N MET A 59 11.31 9.09 13.31
CA MET A 59 9.91 9.48 13.43
C MET A 59 9.19 8.83 14.63
N ASN A 60 9.88 8.04 15.46
CA ASN A 60 9.31 7.24 16.55
C ASN A 60 8.18 6.29 16.04
N VAL A 61 8.42 5.58 14.96
CA VAL A 61 7.53 4.57 14.38
C VAL A 61 8.19 3.19 14.53
N ASN A 62 7.37 2.15 14.73
CA ASN A 62 7.89 0.80 14.89
C ASN A 62 8.50 0.28 13.58
N VAL A 63 9.67 -0.34 13.68
CA VAL A 63 10.32 -1.03 12.57
C VAL A 63 10.21 -2.53 12.78
N ILE A 64 9.95 -3.26 11.68
CA ILE A 64 10.11 -4.70 11.59
C ILE A 64 11.27 -4.94 10.64
N GLU A 65 12.35 -5.52 11.16
CA GLU A 65 13.50 -5.90 10.36
C GLU A 65 13.12 -7.06 9.44
N ARG A 66 13.01 -6.76 8.15
CA ARG A 66 12.61 -7.72 7.15
C ARG A 66 13.82 -8.57 6.74
N PRO A 67 13.74 -9.91 6.77
CA PRO A 67 14.79 -10.73 6.19
C PRO A 67 15.02 -10.44 4.70
N ASP A 68 16.29 -10.40 4.26
CA ASP A 68 16.67 -10.10 2.86
C ASP A 68 15.96 -10.99 1.84
N ARG A 69 15.65 -12.23 2.18
CA ARG A 69 14.88 -13.17 1.34
C ARG A 69 13.47 -12.67 1.00
N LEU A 70 12.90 -11.80 1.83
CA LEU A 70 11.56 -11.20 1.64
C LEU A 70 11.62 -9.80 1.02
N ALA A 71 12.80 -9.36 0.57
CA ALA A 71 13.01 -8.08 -0.09
C ALA A 71 13.37 -8.22 -1.57
N GLN A 72 13.36 -9.45 -2.09
CA GLN A 72 13.70 -9.77 -3.47
C GLN A 72 12.59 -9.31 -4.44
N ASP A 73 12.87 -9.38 -5.75
CA ASP A 73 11.91 -8.91 -6.76
C ASP A 73 10.70 -9.82 -6.93
N ASP A 74 10.85 -11.09 -6.60
CA ASP A 74 9.82 -12.12 -6.61
C ASP A 74 9.10 -12.26 -5.26
N SER A 75 9.55 -11.57 -4.22
CA SER A 75 8.86 -11.53 -2.92
C SER A 75 7.52 -10.81 -3.06
N THR A 76 6.48 -11.44 -2.58
CA THR A 76 5.11 -10.92 -2.64
C THR A 76 4.79 -10.02 -1.44
N THR A 77 3.69 -9.29 -1.51
CA THR A 77 3.18 -8.54 -0.34
C THR A 77 2.69 -9.52 0.72
N GLU A 78 2.16 -10.65 0.31
CA GLU A 78 1.66 -11.72 1.17
C GLU A 78 2.78 -12.29 2.04
N ASP A 79 3.97 -12.57 1.48
CA ASP A 79 5.14 -13.02 2.25
C ASP A 79 5.52 -12.02 3.36
N VAL A 80 5.41 -10.72 3.07
CA VAL A 80 5.68 -9.66 4.04
C VAL A 80 4.61 -9.59 5.12
N VAL A 81 3.35 -9.84 4.75
CA VAL A 81 2.23 -9.93 5.69
C VAL A 81 2.39 -11.13 6.62
N GLU A 82 2.76 -12.30 6.09
CA GLU A 82 3.03 -13.49 6.92
C GLU A 82 4.13 -13.21 7.96
N HIS A 83 5.25 -12.63 7.53
CA HIS A 83 6.31 -12.23 8.44
C HIS A 83 5.86 -11.19 9.48
N PHE A 84 5.02 -10.24 9.08
CA PHE A 84 4.43 -9.27 10.03
C PHE A 84 3.59 -9.96 11.09
N LEU A 85 2.80 -10.96 10.74
CA LEU A 85 1.95 -11.70 11.66
C LEU A 85 2.73 -12.65 12.56
N GLU A 86 3.94 -13.07 12.16
CA GLU A 86 4.88 -13.82 13.02
C GLU A 86 5.46 -12.93 14.14
N GLU A 87 5.72 -11.63 13.82
CA GLU A 87 6.35 -10.68 14.73
C GLU A 87 5.33 -9.89 15.58
N VAL A 88 4.08 -9.77 15.12
CA VAL A 88 3.10 -8.84 15.68
C VAL A 88 1.75 -9.51 15.86
N ASP A 89 1.38 -9.79 17.10
CA ASP A 89 0.07 -10.37 17.44
C ASP A 89 -1.06 -9.38 17.16
N THR A 90 -1.95 -9.70 16.20
CA THR A 90 -3.09 -8.87 15.83
C THR A 90 -4.20 -9.66 15.12
N ASP A 91 -5.45 -9.37 15.45
CA ASP A 91 -6.63 -9.95 14.79
C ASP A 91 -7.09 -9.10 13.59
N LEU A 92 -6.74 -7.82 13.57
CA LEU A 92 -7.15 -6.88 12.53
C LEU A 92 -6.01 -5.93 12.18
N PHE A 93 -5.67 -5.87 10.90
CA PHE A 93 -4.64 -4.96 10.40
C PHE A 93 -4.97 -4.42 9.01
N CYS A 94 -4.27 -3.37 8.60
CA CYS A 94 -4.32 -2.80 7.27
C CYS A 94 -2.92 -2.75 6.65
N VAL A 95 -2.80 -3.05 5.37
CA VAL A 95 -1.57 -2.83 4.60
C VAL A 95 -1.69 -1.53 3.81
N VAL A 96 -0.78 -0.59 4.05
CA VAL A 96 -0.71 0.69 3.34
C VAL A 96 0.56 0.77 2.51
N GLN A 97 0.41 0.91 1.20
CA GLN A 97 1.55 1.02 0.28
C GLN A 97 2.11 2.46 0.27
N PRO A 98 3.44 2.65 0.43
CA PRO A 98 4.08 3.97 0.34
C PRO A 98 3.84 4.69 -0.98
N THR A 99 3.51 3.95 -2.04
CA THR A 99 3.24 4.48 -3.38
C THR A 99 1.87 5.15 -3.53
N SER A 100 1.11 5.24 -2.45
CA SER A 100 -0.18 5.92 -2.41
C SER A 100 -0.14 7.17 -1.50
N PRO A 101 0.68 8.20 -1.83
CA PRO A 101 0.91 9.36 -0.96
C PRO A 101 -0.34 10.22 -0.73
N PHE A 102 -1.34 10.09 -1.58
CA PHE A 102 -2.62 10.82 -1.49
C PHE A 102 -3.74 10.01 -0.82
N LEU A 103 -3.41 8.84 -0.24
CA LEU A 103 -4.39 8.05 0.50
C LEU A 103 -4.98 8.90 1.65
N ASN A 104 -6.31 8.99 1.69
CA ASN A 104 -7.00 9.65 2.78
C ASN A 104 -7.21 8.68 3.94
N PHE A 105 -6.89 9.11 5.16
CA PHE A 105 -7.09 8.28 6.35
C PHE A 105 -8.57 7.89 6.58
N ASN A 106 -9.52 8.72 6.14
CA ASN A 106 -10.95 8.36 6.20
C ASN A 106 -11.26 7.10 5.37
N SER A 107 -10.60 6.89 4.23
CA SER A 107 -10.80 5.67 3.44
C SER A 107 -10.36 4.41 4.18
N ILE A 108 -9.38 4.51 5.07
CA ILE A 108 -8.98 3.39 5.94
C ILE A 108 -10.04 3.17 7.02
N LEU A 109 -10.55 4.26 7.64
CA LEU A 109 -11.61 4.18 8.65
C LEU A 109 -12.90 3.59 8.06
N ASP A 110 -13.31 4.03 6.87
CA ASP A 110 -14.48 3.49 6.14
C ASP A 110 -14.31 1.98 5.89
N GLY A 111 -13.09 1.54 5.51
CA GLY A 111 -12.77 0.12 5.34
C GLY A 111 -12.84 -0.66 6.66
N MET A 112 -12.39 -0.10 7.76
CA MET A 112 -12.49 -0.71 9.08
C MET A 112 -13.96 -0.89 9.51
N GLU A 113 -14.82 0.11 9.29
CA GLU A 113 -16.24 0.03 9.62
C GLU A 113 -16.96 -1.08 8.83
N LEU A 114 -16.49 -1.43 7.63
CA LEU A 114 -17.06 -2.52 6.85
C LEU A 114 -16.74 -3.89 7.45
N ILE A 115 -15.61 -4.05 8.12
CA ILE A 115 -15.18 -5.31 8.76
C ILE A 115 -15.66 -5.40 10.21
N ASP A 116 -15.63 -4.29 10.95
CA ASP A 116 -15.90 -4.27 12.38
C ASP A 116 -17.37 -4.63 12.66
N GLY A 117 -17.57 -5.74 13.37
CA GLY A 117 -18.88 -6.24 13.76
C GLY A 117 -19.74 -6.87 12.65
N LYS A 118 -19.24 -7.01 11.43
CA LYS A 118 -19.92 -7.70 10.33
C LYS A 118 -19.24 -9.03 10.04
N LEU A 119 -19.88 -10.13 10.45
CA LEU A 119 -19.45 -11.51 10.14
C LEU A 119 -19.49 -11.85 8.63
N GLU A 120 -19.88 -10.91 7.78
CA GLU A 120 -20.07 -11.10 6.35
C GLU A 120 -18.79 -10.88 5.54
N TYR A 121 -17.86 -10.04 6.05
CA TYR A 121 -16.61 -9.70 5.37
C TYR A 121 -15.41 -9.99 6.28
N ASP A 122 -14.43 -10.68 5.75
CA ASP A 122 -13.14 -10.95 6.39
C ASP A 122 -12.00 -10.07 5.86
N SER A 123 -12.23 -9.40 4.72
CA SER A 123 -11.26 -8.52 4.08
C SER A 123 -11.93 -7.38 3.30
N VAL A 124 -11.23 -6.24 3.18
CA VAL A 124 -11.64 -5.09 2.35
C VAL A 124 -10.45 -4.60 1.54
N ILE A 125 -10.66 -4.35 0.26
CA ILE A 125 -9.67 -3.77 -0.64
C ILE A 125 -10.17 -2.42 -1.18
N SER A 126 -9.30 -1.41 -1.16
CA SER A 126 -9.59 -0.13 -1.79
C SER A 126 -9.39 -0.20 -3.30
N VAL A 127 -10.34 0.33 -4.06
CA VAL A 127 -10.28 0.40 -5.52
C VAL A 127 -10.64 1.79 -6.01
N CYS A 128 -10.22 2.14 -7.23
CA CYS A 128 -10.72 3.31 -7.94
C CYS A 128 -11.46 2.89 -9.20
N LYS A 129 -12.50 3.63 -9.55
CA LYS A 129 -13.19 3.44 -10.84
C LYS A 129 -12.41 4.18 -11.92
N GLU A 130 -11.93 3.45 -12.90
CA GLU A 130 -11.27 4.02 -14.09
C GLU A 130 -12.02 3.62 -15.35
N ILE A 131 -12.11 4.56 -16.28
CA ILE A 131 -12.70 4.34 -17.61
C ILE A 131 -11.60 4.47 -18.63
N ASN A 132 -11.00 3.33 -18.98
CA ASN A 132 -9.91 3.24 -19.95
C ASN A 132 -10.30 2.33 -21.11
N TYR A 133 -9.74 2.60 -22.29
CA TYR A 133 -9.85 1.75 -23.47
C TYR A 133 -8.53 1.03 -23.70
N TYR A 134 -8.56 -0.28 -23.59
CA TYR A 134 -7.38 -1.13 -23.71
C TYR A 134 -7.29 -1.77 -25.08
N TRP A 135 -6.06 -1.85 -25.59
CA TRP A 135 -5.70 -2.50 -26.83
C TRP A 135 -4.62 -3.54 -26.56
N ASP A 136 -4.68 -4.67 -27.25
CA ASP A 136 -3.61 -5.63 -27.20
C ASP A 136 -2.39 -5.17 -28.03
N ILE A 137 -1.30 -5.93 -27.97
CA ILE A 137 -0.06 -5.60 -28.70
C ILE A 137 -0.25 -5.62 -30.23
N ASN A 138 -1.30 -6.28 -30.74
CA ASN A 138 -1.62 -6.36 -32.17
C ASN A 138 -2.61 -5.26 -32.60
N GLY A 139 -2.96 -4.35 -31.71
CA GLY A 139 -3.91 -3.27 -31.99
C GLY A 139 -5.38 -3.71 -32.01
N LYS A 140 -5.73 -4.82 -31.34
CA LYS A 140 -7.11 -5.26 -31.17
C LYS A 140 -7.68 -4.71 -29.86
N PRO A 141 -8.89 -4.13 -29.83
CA PRO A 141 -9.50 -3.67 -28.60
C PRO A 141 -9.81 -4.85 -27.66
N ILE A 142 -9.56 -4.64 -26.34
CA ILE A 142 -9.74 -5.66 -25.30
C ILE A 142 -11.11 -5.52 -24.65
N ASN A 143 -11.53 -4.31 -24.29
CA ASN A 143 -12.72 -4.05 -23.48
C ASN A 143 -13.79 -3.19 -24.15
N PHE A 144 -13.73 -3.04 -25.48
CA PHE A 144 -14.73 -2.35 -26.27
C PHE A 144 -14.76 -2.88 -27.72
N GLU A 145 -15.81 -2.57 -28.48
CA GLU A 145 -15.94 -2.93 -29.89
C GLU A 145 -15.56 -1.74 -30.78
N LEU A 146 -14.86 -2.04 -31.90
CA LEU A 146 -14.57 -1.05 -32.95
C LEU A 146 -15.88 -0.55 -33.56
N GLY A 147 -16.08 0.76 -33.58
CA GLY A 147 -17.31 1.39 -34.09
C GLY A 147 -18.43 1.56 -33.04
N ASN A 148 -18.32 0.94 -31.88
CA ASN A 148 -19.27 1.09 -30.78
C ASN A 148 -18.58 1.56 -29.48
N ARG A 149 -17.58 2.42 -29.61
CA ARG A 149 -16.88 3.01 -28.47
C ARG A 149 -17.77 4.07 -27.82
N LYS A 150 -18.22 3.81 -26.59
CA LYS A 150 -18.95 4.78 -25.79
C LYS A 150 -18.06 5.98 -25.45
N ARG A 151 -18.65 7.16 -25.33
CA ARG A 151 -17.93 8.32 -24.81
C ARG A 151 -17.68 8.14 -23.32
N THR A 152 -16.62 8.76 -22.78
CA THR A 152 -16.24 8.62 -21.36
C THR A 152 -17.38 9.03 -20.41
N GLN A 153 -18.26 9.96 -20.84
CA GLN A 153 -19.44 10.43 -20.10
C GLN A 153 -20.64 9.45 -20.14
N GLU A 154 -20.57 8.40 -20.96
CA GLU A 154 -21.64 7.39 -21.13
C GLU A 154 -21.37 6.10 -20.35
N HIS A 155 -20.32 6.08 -19.52
CA HIS A 155 -20.01 5.01 -18.61
C HIS A 155 -20.53 5.37 -17.21
N GLU A 156 -21.52 4.64 -16.75
CA GLU A 156 -22.04 4.69 -15.38
C GLU A 156 -21.17 3.86 -14.42
#